data_33f01966e83a2967706b9c367c1cd6bc
#
_entry.id   33f01966e83a2967706b9c367c1cd6bc
#
_cell.length_a   1.000
_cell.length_b   1.000
_cell.length_c   1.000
_cell.angle_alpha   90.00
_cell.angle_beta   90.00
_cell.angle_gamma   90.00
#
_symmetry.space_group_name_H-M   'P 1'
#
loop_
_entity.id
_entity.type
_entity.pdbx_description
1 polymer ?
#
loop_
_entity_poly.entity_id
_entity_poly.type
_entity_poly.pdbx_seq_one_letter_code
_entity_poly.pdbx_strand_id
1 'polypeptide(L)'
;LGEDVIALLDHLNIDRAWFCGISMGGLTGLWLGRFAPERFHGLAVANTAARIGDQASWLSRARAVRQEGMAVVAAGAADRWFTHAFRQKAPEVVEALCHQLTHTDAEGYAACCEALAAADLRGEVGQIPLPTLIIAGESDPVTTVGDAHFLQQQIPASEVVVLAASHLSNRSEEH
;
A
#
# COMPACT_ATOMS: atom_id res chain seq x y z
N LEU A 1 1.67 -9.70 8.74
CA LEU A 1 2.35 -9.12 7.55
C LEU A 1 3.76 -8.63 7.87
N GLY A 2 3.96 -7.74 8.86
CA GLY A 2 5.30 -7.27 9.22
C GLY A 2 6.19 -8.40 9.74
N GLU A 3 5.66 -9.23 10.62
CA GLU A 3 6.39 -10.40 11.15
C GLU A 3 6.74 -11.41 10.05
N ASP A 4 5.92 -11.56 9.01
CA ASP A 4 6.23 -12.44 7.87
C ASP A 4 7.45 -11.92 7.09
N VAL A 5 7.58 -10.59 6.95
CA VAL A 5 8.78 -9.97 6.34
C VAL A 5 10.02 -10.24 7.18
N ILE A 6 9.93 -10.12 8.50
CA ILE A 6 11.06 -10.42 9.41
C ILE A 6 11.43 -11.89 9.31
N ALA A 7 10.45 -12.80 9.36
CA ALA A 7 10.69 -14.23 9.22
C ALA A 7 11.35 -14.59 7.88
N LEU A 8 10.97 -13.90 6.79
CA LEU A 8 11.62 -14.07 5.47
C LEU A 8 13.09 -13.62 5.49
N LEU A 9 13.38 -12.46 6.07
CA LEU A 9 14.76 -11.98 6.21
C LEU A 9 15.61 -12.95 7.03
N ASP A 10 15.05 -13.49 8.13
CA ASP A 10 15.73 -14.48 8.98
C ASP A 10 16.00 -15.78 8.20
N HIS A 11 15.01 -16.28 7.46
CA HIS A 11 15.17 -17.48 6.63
C HIS A 11 16.25 -17.31 5.55
N LEU A 12 16.36 -16.09 4.99
CA LEU A 12 17.37 -15.77 3.97
C LEU A 12 18.72 -15.36 4.57
N ASN A 13 18.87 -15.33 5.90
CA ASN A 13 20.05 -14.85 6.63
C ASN A 13 20.44 -13.42 6.23
N ILE A 14 19.44 -12.53 6.05
CA ILE A 14 19.64 -11.12 5.74
C ILE A 14 19.47 -10.31 7.03
N ASP A 15 20.54 -9.74 7.53
CA ASP A 15 20.51 -8.93 8.76
C ASP A 15 19.73 -7.63 8.56
N ARG A 16 19.99 -6.92 7.46
CA ARG A 16 19.35 -5.63 7.13
C ARG A 16 19.09 -5.49 5.64
N ALA A 17 17.97 -4.81 5.31
CA ALA A 17 17.56 -4.55 3.94
C ALA A 17 17.06 -3.11 3.76
N TRP A 18 16.89 -2.66 2.52
CA TRP A 18 16.00 -1.56 2.17
C TRP A 18 14.59 -2.11 1.98
N PHE A 19 13.59 -1.41 2.47
CA PHE A 19 12.20 -1.81 2.26
C PHE A 19 11.51 -0.87 1.27
N CYS A 20 10.79 -1.46 0.31
CA CYS A 20 9.92 -0.70 -0.59
C CYS A 20 8.54 -1.37 -0.63
N GLY A 21 7.48 -0.59 -0.41
CA GLY A 21 6.11 -1.11 -0.43
C GLY A 21 5.09 -0.08 -0.90
N ILE A 22 4.05 -0.57 -1.60
CA ILE A 22 2.93 0.26 -2.07
C ILE A 22 1.64 -0.12 -1.33
N SER A 23 0.80 0.85 -1.03
CA SER A 23 -0.52 0.67 -0.42
C SER A 23 -0.42 -0.12 0.90
N MET A 24 -1.04 -1.29 1.00
CA MET A 24 -0.89 -2.19 2.15
C MET A 24 0.59 -2.55 2.42
N GLY A 25 1.40 -2.73 1.36
CA GLY A 25 2.84 -2.93 1.50
C GLY A 25 3.54 -1.70 2.09
N GLY A 26 3.11 -0.48 1.74
CA GLY A 26 3.60 0.75 2.36
C GLY A 26 3.23 0.83 3.85
N LEU A 27 1.99 0.50 4.22
CA LEU A 27 1.57 0.42 5.62
C LEU A 27 2.35 -0.64 6.40
N THR A 28 2.67 -1.79 5.77
CA THR A 28 3.57 -2.79 6.34
C THR A 28 4.96 -2.21 6.57
N GLY A 29 5.48 -1.42 5.61
CA GLY A 29 6.76 -0.72 5.77
C GLY A 29 6.78 0.26 6.94
N LEU A 30 5.70 1.02 7.16
CA LEU A 30 5.56 1.89 8.33
C LEU A 30 5.58 1.08 9.63
N TRP A 31 4.90 -0.07 9.68
CA TRP A 31 4.94 -0.97 10.82
C TRP A 31 6.37 -1.50 11.08
N LEU A 32 7.06 -1.93 10.02
CA LEU A 32 8.44 -2.41 10.11
C LEU A 32 9.40 -1.33 10.61
N GLY A 33 9.26 -0.11 10.08
CA GLY A 33 10.07 1.03 10.53
C GLY A 33 9.85 1.42 11.99
N ARG A 34 8.65 1.15 12.53
CA ARG A 34 8.32 1.42 13.92
C ARG A 34 8.74 0.31 14.87
N PHE A 35 8.51 -0.96 14.51
CA PHE A 35 8.62 -2.09 15.42
C PHE A 35 9.86 -2.97 15.20
N ALA A 36 10.56 -2.82 14.08
CA ALA A 36 11.78 -3.54 13.77
C ALA A 36 12.80 -2.66 12.99
N PRO A 37 13.06 -1.41 13.44
CA PRO A 37 13.90 -0.48 12.69
C PRO A 37 15.34 -0.96 12.50
N GLU A 38 15.86 -1.80 13.40
CA GLU A 38 17.21 -2.36 13.31
C GLU A 38 17.40 -3.28 12.10
N ARG A 39 16.31 -3.77 11.51
CA ARG A 39 16.33 -4.68 10.35
C ARG A 39 16.35 -3.94 9.00
N PHE A 40 16.29 -2.60 9.02
CA PHE A 40 16.21 -1.82 7.78
C PHE A 40 17.21 -0.66 7.75
N HIS A 41 17.68 -0.33 6.54
CA HIS A 41 18.50 0.85 6.27
C HIS A 41 17.63 2.09 6.06
N GLY A 42 16.45 1.92 5.53
CA GLY A 42 15.47 2.96 5.23
C GLY A 42 14.26 2.39 4.51
N LEU A 43 13.26 3.23 4.32
CA LEU A 43 11.95 2.86 3.78
C LEU A 43 11.64 3.69 2.52
N ALA A 44 11.02 3.07 1.53
CA ALA A 44 10.25 3.74 0.49
C ALA A 44 8.79 3.26 0.58
N VAL A 45 7.88 4.16 0.94
CA VAL A 45 6.46 3.85 1.11
C VAL A 45 5.64 4.65 0.10
N ALA A 46 4.95 3.95 -0.78
CA ALA A 46 4.22 4.56 -1.88
C ALA A 46 2.71 4.38 -1.73
N ASN A 47 1.95 5.41 -2.08
CA ASN A 47 0.48 5.36 -2.15
C ASN A 47 -0.11 4.67 -0.92
N THR A 48 0.25 5.16 0.26
CA THR A 48 -0.11 4.59 1.56
C THR A 48 -0.48 5.66 2.57
N ALA A 49 -0.96 5.24 3.72
CA ALA A 49 -1.32 6.10 4.84
C ALA A 49 -1.03 5.38 6.16
N ALA A 50 -0.92 6.11 7.27
CA ALA A 50 -0.83 5.53 8.61
C ALA A 50 -2.11 4.75 9.00
N ARG A 51 -3.22 5.04 8.33
CA ARG A 51 -4.46 4.27 8.32
C ARG A 51 -5.10 4.38 6.94
N ILE A 52 -5.35 3.26 6.28
CA ILE A 52 -5.96 3.24 4.94
C ILE A 52 -7.47 2.98 5.08
N GLY A 53 -8.29 3.96 4.69
CA GLY A 53 -9.74 3.84 4.75
C GLY A 53 -10.30 3.69 6.17
N ASP A 54 -11.43 3.03 6.31
CA ASP A 54 -12.10 2.78 7.58
C ASP A 54 -12.42 1.30 7.81
N GLN A 55 -12.55 0.92 9.08
CA GLN A 55 -12.77 -0.45 9.50
C GLN A 55 -14.03 -1.07 8.89
N ALA A 56 -15.15 -0.31 8.88
CA ALA A 56 -16.44 -0.85 8.44
C ALA A 56 -16.42 -1.19 6.95
N SER A 57 -15.83 -0.33 6.13
CA SER A 57 -15.66 -0.52 4.69
C SER A 57 -14.78 -1.73 4.37
N TRP A 58 -13.66 -1.90 5.08
CA TRP A 58 -12.79 -3.04 4.87
C TRP A 58 -13.43 -4.36 5.28
N LEU A 59 -14.14 -4.41 6.44
CA LEU A 59 -14.85 -5.59 6.87
C LEU A 59 -16.03 -5.93 5.94
N SER A 60 -16.71 -4.91 5.40
CA SER A 60 -17.76 -5.13 4.39
C SER A 60 -17.19 -5.74 3.11
N ARG A 61 -16.04 -5.24 2.65
CA ARG A 61 -15.34 -5.78 1.47
C ARG A 61 -14.87 -7.22 1.69
N ALA A 62 -14.33 -7.55 2.87
CA ALA A 62 -13.95 -8.91 3.21
C ALA A 62 -15.14 -9.87 3.12
N ARG A 63 -16.31 -9.49 3.65
CA ARG A 63 -17.53 -10.28 3.55
C ARG A 63 -18.01 -10.45 2.11
N ALA A 64 -18.03 -9.36 1.32
CA ALA A 64 -18.46 -9.41 -0.07
C ALA A 64 -17.58 -10.35 -0.90
N VAL A 65 -16.27 -10.29 -0.72
CA VAL A 65 -15.32 -11.16 -1.45
C VAL A 65 -15.53 -12.64 -1.07
N ARG A 66 -15.77 -12.96 0.20
CA ARG A 66 -16.07 -14.33 0.62
C ARG A 66 -17.37 -14.87 0.05
N GLN A 67 -18.37 -14.01 -0.13
CA GLN A 67 -19.70 -14.39 -0.62
C GLN A 67 -19.79 -14.44 -2.15
N GLU A 68 -19.17 -13.49 -2.83
CA GLU A 68 -19.37 -13.22 -4.25
C GLU A 68 -18.07 -13.40 -5.09
N GLY A 69 -16.94 -13.63 -4.41
CA GLY A 69 -15.63 -13.79 -5.06
C GLY A 69 -14.99 -12.47 -5.46
N MET A 70 -13.84 -12.56 -6.12
CA MET A 70 -12.98 -11.42 -6.46
C MET A 70 -13.56 -10.48 -7.52
N ALA A 71 -14.57 -10.91 -8.28
CA ALA A 71 -15.19 -10.10 -9.32
C ALA A 71 -15.77 -8.78 -8.80
N VAL A 72 -16.30 -8.75 -7.56
CA VAL A 72 -16.85 -7.53 -6.93
C VAL A 72 -15.81 -6.44 -6.70
N VAL A 73 -14.55 -6.83 -6.51
CA VAL A 73 -13.44 -5.88 -6.34
C VAL A 73 -12.87 -5.47 -7.68
N ALA A 74 -12.74 -6.43 -8.60
CA ALA A 74 -12.17 -6.20 -9.92
C ALA A 74 -12.99 -5.19 -10.75
N ALA A 75 -14.31 -5.21 -10.60
CA ALA A 75 -15.22 -4.32 -11.33
C ALA A 75 -14.91 -2.81 -11.21
N GLY A 76 -14.29 -2.37 -10.12
CA GLY A 76 -13.91 -0.96 -9.92
C GLY A 76 -12.40 -0.74 -9.77
N ALA A 77 -11.58 -1.76 -10.03
CA ALA A 77 -10.14 -1.68 -9.77
C ALA A 77 -9.44 -0.70 -10.71
N ALA A 78 -9.76 -0.74 -12.01
CA ALA A 78 -9.14 0.13 -13.00
C ALA A 78 -9.30 1.62 -12.67
N ASP A 79 -10.48 2.04 -12.22
CA ASP A 79 -10.76 3.44 -11.88
C ASP A 79 -10.03 3.90 -10.61
N ARG A 80 -9.80 3.00 -9.66
CA ARG A 80 -9.06 3.32 -8.44
C ARG A 80 -7.55 3.30 -8.65
N TRP A 81 -7.06 2.44 -9.54
CA TRP A 81 -5.64 2.17 -9.69
C TRP A 81 -4.95 3.09 -10.68
N PHE A 82 -5.67 3.53 -11.73
CA PHE A 82 -5.08 4.23 -12.86
C PHE A 82 -5.82 5.52 -13.20
N THR A 83 -5.08 6.50 -13.69
CA THR A 83 -5.67 7.70 -14.30
C THR A 83 -6.44 7.34 -15.57
N HIS A 84 -7.40 8.17 -15.96
CA HIS A 84 -8.13 7.98 -17.22
C HIS A 84 -7.16 7.98 -18.43
N ALA A 85 -6.17 8.87 -18.43
CA ALA A 85 -5.18 8.97 -19.51
C ALA A 85 -4.37 7.66 -19.63
N PHE A 86 -3.90 7.10 -18.50
CA PHE A 86 -3.15 5.84 -18.53
C PHE A 86 -4.00 4.67 -19.03
N ARG A 87 -5.27 4.59 -18.63
CA ARG A 87 -6.19 3.54 -19.10
C ARG A 87 -6.41 3.58 -20.62
N GLN A 88 -6.36 4.77 -21.21
CA GLN A 88 -6.43 4.92 -22.68
C GLN A 88 -5.12 4.59 -23.39
N LYS A 89 -3.99 4.93 -22.76
CA LYS A 89 -2.64 4.74 -23.31
C LYS A 89 -2.16 3.28 -23.27
N ALA A 90 -2.50 2.56 -22.20
CA ALA A 90 -2.02 1.20 -21.96
C ALA A 90 -3.15 0.25 -21.48
N PRO A 91 -4.23 0.09 -22.26
CA PRO A 91 -5.39 -0.72 -21.87
C PRO A 91 -5.00 -2.17 -21.55
N GLU A 92 -4.04 -2.75 -22.29
CA GLU A 92 -3.56 -4.12 -22.09
C GLU A 92 -2.90 -4.32 -20.73
N VAL A 93 -2.18 -3.32 -20.21
CA VAL A 93 -1.59 -3.38 -18.86
C VAL A 93 -2.68 -3.36 -17.79
N VAL A 94 -3.68 -2.49 -17.97
CA VAL A 94 -4.82 -2.37 -17.07
C VAL A 94 -5.63 -3.67 -17.04
N GLU A 95 -5.94 -4.23 -18.20
CA GLU A 95 -6.68 -5.49 -18.34
C GLU A 95 -5.91 -6.65 -17.68
N ALA A 96 -4.61 -6.76 -17.92
CA ALA A 96 -3.77 -7.82 -17.33
C ALA A 96 -3.80 -7.76 -15.80
N LEU A 97 -3.68 -6.57 -15.20
CA LEU A 97 -3.71 -6.41 -13.75
C LEU A 97 -5.10 -6.66 -13.14
N CYS A 98 -6.16 -6.20 -13.80
CA CYS A 98 -7.53 -6.52 -13.40
C CYS A 98 -7.82 -8.02 -13.50
N HIS A 99 -7.33 -8.68 -14.56
CA HIS A 99 -7.43 -10.12 -14.71
C HIS A 99 -6.69 -10.87 -13.60
N GLN A 100 -5.45 -10.47 -13.25
CA GLN A 100 -4.73 -11.05 -12.12
C GLN A 100 -5.52 -10.91 -10.81
N LEU A 101 -6.15 -9.76 -10.57
CA LEU A 101 -6.97 -9.55 -9.39
C LEU A 101 -8.14 -10.54 -9.30
N THR A 102 -8.80 -10.86 -10.42
CA THR A 102 -9.92 -11.83 -10.41
C THR A 102 -9.48 -13.26 -10.06
N HIS A 103 -8.18 -13.57 -10.24
CA HIS A 103 -7.60 -14.89 -9.94
C HIS A 103 -6.87 -14.93 -8.59
N THR A 104 -6.91 -13.83 -7.83
CA THR A 104 -6.37 -13.80 -6.46
C THR A 104 -7.23 -14.67 -5.55
N ASP A 105 -6.60 -15.37 -4.61
CA ASP A 105 -7.30 -16.14 -3.59
C ASP A 105 -8.22 -15.23 -2.77
N ALA A 106 -9.52 -15.56 -2.77
CA ALA A 106 -10.55 -14.74 -2.16
C ALA A 106 -10.40 -14.67 -0.62
N GLU A 107 -10.01 -15.78 0.01
CA GLU A 107 -9.80 -15.81 1.45
C GLU A 107 -8.55 -15.02 1.85
N GLY A 108 -7.45 -15.17 1.13
CA GLY A 108 -6.25 -14.38 1.34
C GLY A 108 -6.51 -12.88 1.16
N TYR A 109 -7.29 -12.49 0.15
CA TYR A 109 -7.70 -11.10 -0.05
C TYR A 109 -8.58 -10.59 1.10
N ALA A 110 -9.55 -11.39 1.55
CA ALA A 110 -10.41 -11.04 2.67
C ALA A 110 -9.62 -10.88 3.99
N ALA A 111 -8.65 -11.76 4.24
CA ALA A 111 -7.75 -11.64 5.39
C ALA A 111 -6.90 -10.36 5.33
N CYS A 112 -6.44 -9.95 4.14
CA CYS A 112 -5.77 -8.66 3.95
C CYS A 112 -6.70 -7.48 4.24
N CYS A 113 -7.98 -7.54 3.84
CA CYS A 113 -8.97 -6.53 4.20
C CYS A 113 -9.17 -6.43 5.73
N GLU A 114 -9.21 -7.56 6.43
CA GLU A 114 -9.32 -7.59 7.89
C GLU A 114 -8.07 -7.00 8.57
N ALA A 115 -6.88 -7.29 8.04
CA ALA A 115 -5.65 -6.66 8.50
C ALA A 115 -5.67 -5.14 8.35
N LEU A 116 -6.14 -4.63 7.20
CA LEU A 116 -6.33 -3.19 6.95
C LEU A 116 -7.40 -2.58 7.87
N ALA A 117 -8.48 -3.32 8.15
CA ALA A 117 -9.54 -2.88 9.08
C ALA A 117 -9.03 -2.66 10.50
N ALA A 118 -8.04 -3.46 10.93
CA ALA A 118 -7.46 -3.40 12.27
C ALA A 118 -6.27 -2.43 12.37
N ALA A 119 -5.64 -2.07 11.25
CA ALA A 119 -4.41 -1.29 11.24
C ALA A 119 -4.68 0.19 11.46
N ASP A 120 -4.05 0.78 12.49
CA ASP A 120 -4.00 2.22 12.72
C ASP A 120 -2.65 2.58 13.35
N LEU A 121 -1.76 3.16 12.55
CA LEU A 121 -0.42 3.56 12.98
C LEU A 121 -0.29 5.07 13.20
N ARG A 122 -1.40 5.83 13.22
CA ARG A 122 -1.35 7.29 13.33
C ARG A 122 -0.66 7.79 14.61
N GLY A 123 -0.77 7.03 15.70
CA GLY A 123 -0.08 7.32 16.96
C GLY A 123 1.36 6.77 17.03
N GLU A 124 1.80 6.01 16.04
CA GLU A 124 3.05 5.25 16.05
C GLU A 124 4.10 5.79 15.08
N VAL A 125 3.68 6.32 13.92
CA VAL A 125 4.60 6.70 12.82
C VAL A 125 5.62 7.78 13.22
N GLY A 126 5.30 8.62 14.20
CA GLY A 126 6.24 9.64 14.72
C GLY A 126 7.47 9.06 15.43
N GLN A 127 7.47 7.78 15.73
CA GLN A 127 8.57 7.07 16.39
C GLN A 127 9.44 6.28 15.38
N ILE A 128 9.22 6.42 14.08
CA ILE A 128 10.06 5.81 13.04
C ILE A 128 11.38 6.58 12.95
N PRO A 129 12.52 5.94 13.27
CA PRO A 129 13.83 6.61 13.27
C PRO A 129 14.54 6.54 11.91
N LEU A 130 13.96 5.86 10.93
CA LEU A 130 14.60 5.55 9.65
C LEU A 130 14.38 6.64 8.61
N PRO A 131 15.36 6.88 7.73
CA PRO A 131 15.14 7.64 6.51
C PRO A 131 13.98 7.05 5.71
N THR A 132 12.99 7.88 5.39
CA THR A 132 11.75 7.41 4.76
C THR A 132 11.40 8.27 3.55
N LEU A 133 11.39 7.66 2.36
CA LEU A 133 10.83 8.25 1.16
C LEU A 133 9.34 7.93 1.09
N ILE A 134 8.51 8.97 1.00
CA ILE A 134 7.06 8.86 0.87
C ILE A 134 6.69 9.27 -0.56
N ILE A 135 6.02 8.39 -1.28
CA ILE A 135 5.59 8.64 -2.67
C ILE A 135 4.06 8.68 -2.69
N ALA A 136 3.49 9.70 -3.30
CA ALA A 136 2.04 9.85 -3.46
C ALA A 136 1.67 10.06 -4.92
N GLY A 137 0.54 9.49 -5.35
CA GLY A 137 -0.09 9.82 -6.61
C GLY A 137 -1.02 11.02 -6.46
N GLU A 138 -0.86 12.03 -7.32
CA GLU A 138 -1.69 13.27 -7.28
C GLU A 138 -3.19 12.95 -7.45
N SER A 139 -3.50 11.93 -8.26
CA SER A 139 -4.87 11.49 -8.56
C SER A 139 -5.28 10.22 -7.81
N ASP A 140 -4.59 9.87 -6.72
CA ASP A 140 -4.91 8.67 -5.93
C ASP A 140 -6.20 8.87 -5.11
N PRO A 141 -7.29 8.14 -5.38
CA PRO A 141 -8.52 8.25 -4.62
C PRO A 141 -8.54 7.39 -3.35
N VAL A 142 -7.53 6.55 -3.13
CA VAL A 142 -7.47 5.60 -2.01
C VAL A 142 -6.64 6.15 -0.87
N THR A 143 -5.44 6.65 -1.19
CA THR A 143 -4.53 7.29 -0.25
C THR A 143 -4.06 8.61 -0.84
N THR A 144 -4.49 9.69 -0.22
CA THR A 144 -4.37 11.03 -0.79
C THR A 144 -2.98 11.64 -0.56
N VAL A 145 -2.68 12.72 -1.30
CA VAL A 145 -1.51 13.57 -1.01
C VAL A 145 -1.56 14.12 0.42
N GLY A 146 -2.77 14.33 0.97
CA GLY A 146 -2.96 14.73 2.37
C GLY A 146 -2.44 13.68 3.36
N ASP A 147 -2.65 12.40 3.07
CA ASP A 147 -2.10 11.29 3.87
C ASP A 147 -0.56 11.26 3.83
N ALA A 148 0.02 11.51 2.65
CA ALA A 148 1.47 11.60 2.49
C ALA A 148 2.07 12.76 3.29
N HIS A 149 1.43 13.93 3.26
CA HIS A 149 1.86 15.07 4.07
C HIS A 149 1.69 14.83 5.57
N PHE A 150 0.63 14.12 5.99
CA PHE A 150 0.52 13.69 7.37
C PHE A 150 1.73 12.82 7.79
N LEU A 151 2.09 11.82 6.98
CA LEU A 151 3.28 10.99 7.25
C LEU A 151 4.55 11.84 7.34
N GLN A 152 4.75 12.78 6.40
CA GLN A 152 5.92 13.68 6.41
C GLN A 152 6.00 14.53 7.68
N GLN A 153 4.87 15.03 8.14
CA GLN A 153 4.82 15.83 9.38
C GLN A 153 5.14 15.01 10.63
N GLN A 154 4.83 13.73 10.60
CA GLN A 154 5.05 12.85 11.76
C GLN A 154 6.42 12.18 11.76
N ILE A 155 6.96 11.78 10.61
CA ILE A 155 8.23 11.04 10.51
C ILE A 155 9.39 12.04 10.33
N PRO A 156 10.28 12.19 11.33
CA PRO A 156 11.28 13.29 11.32
C PRO A 156 12.26 13.23 10.14
N ALA A 157 12.65 12.02 9.69
CA ALA A 157 13.64 11.83 8.62
C ALA A 157 12.92 11.39 7.33
N SER A 158 11.91 12.16 6.88
CA SER A 158 11.14 11.80 5.70
C SER A 158 11.11 12.90 4.63
N GLU A 159 10.98 12.45 3.38
CA GLU A 159 10.76 13.28 2.21
C GLU A 159 9.51 12.81 1.46
N VAL A 160 8.76 13.74 0.87
CA VAL A 160 7.59 13.43 0.03
C VAL A 160 7.88 13.77 -1.42
N VAL A 161 7.52 12.83 -2.30
CA VAL A 161 7.48 13.03 -3.76
C VAL A 161 6.05 12.78 -4.22
N VAL A 162 5.47 13.74 -4.94
CA VAL A 162 4.15 13.62 -5.57
C VAL A 162 4.33 13.38 -7.06
N LEU A 163 3.73 12.32 -7.57
CA LEU A 163 3.79 11.92 -8.96
C LEU A 163 2.45 12.19 -9.66
N ALA A 164 2.48 12.52 -10.94
CA ALA A 164 1.28 12.65 -11.78
C ALA A 164 0.66 11.27 -12.09
N ALA A 165 0.23 10.56 -11.06
CA ALA A 165 -0.23 9.17 -11.11
C ALA A 165 -1.45 8.96 -10.20
N SER A 166 -2.09 7.79 -10.32
CA SER A 166 -3.11 7.30 -9.39
C SER A 166 -2.53 6.31 -8.40
N HIS A 167 -3.34 5.36 -7.88
CA HIS A 167 -2.95 4.47 -6.78
C HIS A 167 -1.80 3.52 -7.11
N LEU A 168 -1.72 2.99 -8.33
CA LEU A 168 -0.58 2.17 -8.77
C LEU A 168 0.47 3.02 -9.49
N SER A 169 1.05 3.99 -8.79
CA SER A 169 2.03 4.92 -9.34
C SER A 169 3.28 4.22 -9.90
N ASN A 170 3.67 3.08 -9.33
CA ASN A 170 4.77 2.24 -9.80
C ASN A 170 4.51 1.57 -11.18
N ARG A 171 3.30 1.67 -11.71
CA ARG A 171 2.89 1.11 -13.01
C ARG A 171 2.42 2.14 -14.01
N SER A 172 1.98 3.30 -13.52
CA SER A 172 1.29 4.31 -14.32
C SER A 172 2.03 5.65 -14.36
N GLU A 173 3.27 5.70 -13.93
CA GLU A 173 4.06 6.91 -14.03
C GLU A 173 4.36 7.23 -15.50
N GLU A 174 3.99 8.43 -15.92
CA GLU A 174 4.32 8.95 -17.25
C GLU A 174 5.59 9.78 -17.14
N HIS A 175 6.67 9.27 -17.73
CA HIS A 175 7.90 10.03 -17.96
C HIS A 175 7.83 10.77 -19.28
#